data_4342130c0c1252ac6b8d5f423b2ad523
#
_entry.id   4342130c0c1252ac6b8d5f423b2ad523
#
_cell.length_a   1.000
_cell.length_b   1.000
_cell.length_c   1.000
_cell.angle_alpha   90.00
_cell.angle_beta   90.00
_cell.angle_gamma   90.00
#
_symmetry.space_group_name_H-M   'P 1'
#
loop_
_entity.id
_entity.type
_entity.pdbx_description
1 polymer ?
#
loop_
_entity_poly.entity_id
_entity_poly.type
_entity_poly.pdbx_seq_one_letter_code
_entity_poly.pdbx_strand_id
1 'polypeptide(L)'
;MIKIAVYGKGGIGKSTTVSNVAVALAEMGLTVMQIGCDPKADSTIQLRHGEAVPTVLSLYNEKKQALRLDDMIRIGYHHVICVEAGGPTPGLGCAGRGIITALEKLKETGAYEVYKPDVILYDVLGDVVCGGFSMPMRNGYADKVFIITSGENMAIHAAANIAMAVENFKNRGYAELGGIILNRRDVPREAEKVAELADDFHTAVIGTLSHSEQVALAEEQGMTLMECYPDSAMAGEYRALAKQMYTTCGGILPENAKSDMTKKKDTAEVQSGYEKTKRCHRKIRAKTQSIRLCRRKTRCCSV
;
A
#
# COMPACT_ATOMS: atom_id res chain seq x y z
N MET A 1 4.74 -17.19 3.91
CA MET A 1 4.79 -15.87 3.21
C MET A 1 3.63 -15.82 2.22
N ILE A 2 2.69 -14.93 2.46
CA ILE A 2 1.52 -14.68 1.60
C ILE A 2 1.81 -13.47 0.73
N LYS A 3 1.45 -13.52 -0.55
CA LYS A 3 1.71 -12.46 -1.52
C LYS A 3 0.40 -11.96 -2.10
N ILE A 4 0.10 -10.70 -1.90
CA ILE A 4 -1.15 -10.06 -2.28
C ILE A 4 -0.88 -8.93 -3.26
N ALA A 5 -1.55 -8.95 -4.41
CA ALA A 5 -1.53 -7.82 -5.33
C ALA A 5 -2.85 -7.05 -5.26
N VAL A 6 -2.74 -5.73 -5.17
CA VAL A 6 -3.90 -4.83 -5.11
C VAL A 6 -3.94 -3.97 -6.36
N TYR A 7 -5.05 -4.04 -7.06
CA TYR A 7 -5.32 -3.31 -8.30
C TYR A 7 -6.52 -2.39 -8.14
N GLY A 8 -6.67 -1.45 -9.05
CA GLY A 8 -7.81 -0.54 -9.11
C GLY A 8 -7.48 0.71 -9.92
N LYS A 9 -8.50 1.42 -10.38
CA LYS A 9 -8.38 2.63 -11.18
C LYS A 9 -7.48 3.68 -10.52
N GLY A 10 -6.78 4.49 -11.30
CA GLY A 10 -6.02 5.64 -10.79
C GLY A 10 -6.89 6.58 -9.97
N GLY A 11 -6.40 7.02 -8.81
CA GLY A 11 -7.14 7.90 -7.89
C GLY A 11 -8.25 7.23 -7.08
N ILE A 12 -8.41 5.90 -7.14
CA ILE A 12 -9.44 5.16 -6.38
C ILE A 12 -9.13 5.05 -4.88
N GLY A 13 -7.96 5.47 -4.43
CA GLY A 13 -7.49 5.32 -3.05
C GLY A 13 -6.72 4.03 -2.78
N LYS A 14 -6.17 3.41 -3.83
CA LYS A 14 -5.46 2.13 -3.76
C LYS A 14 -4.25 2.20 -2.81
N SER A 15 -3.29 3.09 -3.06
CA SER A 15 -2.06 3.22 -2.26
C SER A 15 -2.36 3.59 -0.80
N THR A 16 -3.34 4.48 -0.58
CA THR A 16 -3.84 4.83 0.75
C THR A 16 -4.39 3.60 1.48
N THR A 17 -5.20 2.78 0.78
CA THR A 17 -5.75 1.54 1.35
C THR A 17 -4.66 0.53 1.65
N VAL A 18 -3.72 0.30 0.72
CA VAL A 18 -2.62 -0.66 0.89
C VAL A 18 -1.74 -0.27 2.09
N SER A 19 -1.40 1.01 2.25
CA SER A 19 -0.59 1.48 3.38
C SER A 19 -1.30 1.31 4.73
N ASN A 20 -2.60 1.61 4.80
CA ASN A 20 -3.37 1.40 6.03
C ASN A 20 -3.57 -0.09 6.34
N VAL A 21 -3.80 -0.94 5.33
CA VAL A 21 -3.84 -2.40 5.48
C VAL A 21 -2.49 -2.95 5.93
N ALA A 22 -1.37 -2.43 5.41
CA ALA A 22 -0.03 -2.83 5.83
C ALA A 22 0.20 -2.54 7.32
N VAL A 23 -0.20 -1.36 7.80
CA VAL A 23 -0.15 -1.02 9.23
C VAL A 23 -1.05 -1.95 10.05
N ALA A 24 -2.28 -2.19 9.61
CA ALA A 24 -3.21 -3.07 10.31
C ALA A 24 -2.69 -4.52 10.44
N LEU A 25 -2.08 -5.07 9.38
CA LEU A 25 -1.43 -6.38 9.43
C LEU A 25 -0.22 -6.39 10.38
N ALA A 26 0.56 -5.32 10.37
CA ALA A 26 1.70 -5.17 11.29
C ALA A 26 1.24 -5.06 12.75
N GLU A 27 0.13 -4.37 13.04
CA GLU A 27 -0.51 -4.36 14.37
C GLU A 27 -0.95 -5.76 14.83
N MET A 28 -1.27 -6.65 13.90
CA MET A 28 -1.59 -8.06 14.18
C MET A 28 -0.36 -8.94 14.42
N GLY A 29 0.85 -8.33 14.46
CA GLY A 29 2.11 -9.00 14.73
C GLY A 29 2.81 -9.60 13.51
N LEU A 30 2.29 -9.36 12.30
CA LEU A 30 2.88 -9.85 11.05
C LEU A 30 4.02 -8.95 10.56
N THR A 31 5.04 -9.55 9.97
CA THR A 31 6.09 -8.82 9.24
C THR A 31 5.57 -8.52 7.83
N VAL A 32 5.38 -7.24 7.51
CA VAL A 32 4.77 -6.79 6.25
C VAL A 32 5.79 -6.08 5.38
N MET A 33 5.85 -6.45 4.09
CA MET A 33 6.60 -5.75 3.07
C MET A 33 5.62 -5.15 2.05
N GLN A 34 5.64 -3.82 1.88
CA GLN A 34 4.89 -3.13 0.83
C GLN A 34 5.81 -2.77 -0.31
N ILE A 35 5.43 -3.17 -1.52
CA ILE A 35 6.18 -2.91 -2.75
C ILE A 35 5.29 -2.07 -3.68
N GLY A 36 5.65 -0.80 -3.86
CA GLY A 36 5.03 0.09 -4.83
C GLY A 36 5.45 -0.27 -6.25
N CYS A 37 4.48 -0.54 -7.11
CA CYS A 37 4.67 -0.91 -8.52
C CYS A 37 4.18 0.18 -9.47
N ASP A 38 4.14 1.43 -9.03
CA ASP A 38 3.84 2.61 -9.84
C ASP A 38 5.15 3.34 -10.20
N PRO A 39 5.33 3.78 -11.45
CA PRO A 39 6.46 4.64 -11.83
C PRO A 39 6.59 5.94 -11.01
N LYS A 40 5.51 6.43 -10.41
CA LYS A 40 5.51 7.60 -9.54
C LYS A 40 6.26 7.38 -8.22
N ALA A 41 6.39 6.11 -7.78
CA ALA A 41 7.08 5.72 -6.56
C ALA A 41 6.58 6.46 -5.30
N ASP A 42 5.27 6.54 -5.15
CA ASP A 42 4.58 7.24 -4.05
C ASP A 42 3.74 6.30 -3.15
N SER A 43 3.78 5.00 -3.41
CA SER A 43 2.98 4.00 -2.69
C SER A 43 3.26 3.98 -1.18
N THR A 44 4.52 4.11 -0.78
CA THR A 44 4.96 3.97 0.61
C THR A 44 5.16 5.31 1.33
N ILE A 45 4.82 6.43 0.68
CA ILE A 45 5.13 7.77 1.17
C ILE A 45 4.42 8.09 2.50
N GLN A 46 3.19 7.63 2.69
CA GLN A 46 2.43 7.82 3.93
C GLN A 46 3.01 7.01 5.11
N LEU A 47 3.58 5.85 4.84
CA LEU A 47 4.29 5.04 5.85
C LEU A 47 5.60 5.69 6.30
N ARG A 48 6.09 6.66 5.53
CA ARG A 48 7.37 7.33 5.70
C ARG A 48 7.24 8.81 6.04
N HIS A 49 6.07 9.26 6.46
CA HIS A 49 5.82 10.67 6.82
C HIS A 49 6.16 11.66 5.71
N GLY A 50 5.85 11.31 4.46
CA GLY A 50 6.12 12.13 3.29
C GLY A 50 7.53 11.97 2.72
N GLU A 51 8.38 11.11 3.29
CA GLU A 51 9.73 10.85 2.78
C GLU A 51 9.70 9.80 1.65
N ALA A 52 10.21 10.16 0.49
CA ALA A 52 10.30 9.24 -0.65
C ALA A 52 11.31 8.10 -0.41
N VAL A 53 11.00 6.93 -0.97
CA VAL A 53 11.92 5.78 -1.04
C VAL A 53 12.59 5.78 -2.42
N PRO A 54 13.92 5.69 -2.52
CA PRO A 54 14.58 5.56 -3.80
C PRO A 54 14.13 4.30 -4.54
N THR A 55 13.85 4.41 -5.83
CA THR A 55 13.33 3.26 -6.58
C THR A 55 14.43 2.23 -6.87
N VAL A 56 14.07 0.95 -6.80
CA VAL A 56 15.01 -0.14 -7.11
C VAL A 56 15.58 0.01 -8.52
N LEU A 57 14.73 0.39 -9.50
CA LEU A 57 15.17 0.54 -10.88
C LEU A 57 16.16 1.70 -11.06
N SER A 58 15.94 2.86 -10.43
CA SER A 58 16.89 3.99 -10.50
C SER A 58 18.23 3.63 -9.86
N LEU A 59 18.19 3.03 -8.67
CA LEU A 59 19.38 2.57 -7.98
C LEU A 59 20.15 1.52 -8.77
N TYR A 60 19.44 0.58 -9.40
CA TYR A 60 20.08 -0.41 -10.27
C TYR A 60 20.74 0.22 -11.49
N ASN A 61 20.11 1.22 -12.10
CA ASN A 61 20.69 1.95 -13.23
C ASN A 61 21.96 2.71 -12.84
N GLU A 62 22.00 3.26 -11.62
CA GLU A 62 23.14 4.00 -11.07
C GLU A 62 24.26 3.07 -10.61
N LYS A 63 23.94 2.10 -9.74
CA LYS A 63 24.93 1.29 -9.00
C LYS A 63 25.29 -0.03 -9.67
N LYS A 64 24.45 -0.53 -10.59
CA LYS A 64 24.61 -1.82 -11.30
C LYS A 64 24.89 -2.97 -10.31
N GLN A 65 26.08 -3.58 -10.41
CA GLN A 65 26.49 -4.70 -9.56
C GLN A 65 26.83 -4.29 -8.12
N ALA A 66 27.02 -3.01 -7.84
CA ALA A 66 27.30 -2.49 -6.51
C ALA A 66 26.01 -2.22 -5.69
N LEU A 67 24.83 -2.49 -6.26
CA LEU A 67 23.53 -2.32 -5.58
C LEU A 67 23.43 -3.26 -4.38
N ARG A 68 23.15 -2.68 -3.21
CA ARG A 68 22.97 -3.40 -1.95
C ARG A 68 21.52 -3.40 -1.50
N LEU A 69 21.16 -4.36 -0.68
CA LEU A 69 19.83 -4.50 -0.11
C LEU A 69 19.40 -3.24 0.66
N ASP A 70 20.29 -2.69 1.49
CA ASP A 70 20.04 -1.49 2.30
C ASP A 70 19.80 -0.21 1.46
N ASP A 71 20.27 -0.21 0.23
CA ASP A 71 20.00 0.91 -0.69
C ASP A 71 18.52 0.98 -1.06
N MET A 72 17.87 -0.18 -1.25
CA MET A 72 16.55 -0.34 -1.83
C MET A 72 15.41 -0.30 -0.81
N ILE A 73 15.70 -0.55 0.46
CA ILE A 73 14.69 -0.76 1.50
C ILE A 73 14.71 0.38 2.51
N ARG A 74 13.53 0.78 2.95
CA ARG A 74 13.34 1.69 4.09
C ARG A 74 12.30 1.09 5.02
N ILE A 75 12.42 1.41 6.30
CA ILE A 75 11.46 0.98 7.31
C ILE A 75 10.50 2.14 7.58
N GLY A 76 9.23 1.85 7.44
CA GLY A 76 8.12 2.77 7.68
C GLY A 76 7.48 2.60 9.06
N TYR A 77 6.35 3.25 9.24
CA TYR A 77 5.54 3.15 10.45
C TYR A 77 5.18 1.69 10.76
N HIS A 78 5.09 1.34 12.04
CA HIS A 78 4.89 -0.05 12.51
C HIS A 78 5.86 -1.08 11.91
N HIS A 79 7.10 -0.66 11.58
CA HIS A 79 8.12 -1.52 10.99
C HIS A 79 7.74 -2.13 9.63
N VAL A 80 6.77 -1.55 8.91
CA VAL A 80 6.46 -1.94 7.54
C VAL A 80 7.69 -1.73 6.66
N ILE A 81 8.08 -2.78 5.94
CA ILE A 81 9.22 -2.76 5.02
C ILE A 81 8.75 -2.11 3.72
N CYS A 82 9.30 -0.94 3.41
CA CYS A 82 8.90 -0.09 2.29
C CYS A 82 9.87 -0.25 1.13
N VAL A 83 9.35 -0.57 -0.05
CA VAL A 83 10.10 -0.70 -1.31
C VAL A 83 9.32 -0.01 -2.43
N GLU A 84 10.02 0.70 -3.30
CA GLU A 84 9.46 1.26 -4.54
C GLU A 84 10.18 0.64 -5.74
N ALA A 85 9.44 -0.10 -6.57
CA ALA A 85 10.01 -0.70 -7.76
C ALA A 85 10.48 0.36 -8.76
N GLY A 86 9.67 1.40 -8.93
CA GLY A 86 9.89 2.45 -9.92
C GLY A 86 9.53 2.01 -11.35
N GLY A 87 9.73 2.92 -12.28
CA GLY A 87 9.50 2.70 -13.70
C GLY A 87 10.61 3.34 -14.53
N PRO A 88 10.67 3.04 -15.83
CA PRO A 88 11.59 3.71 -16.74
C PRO A 88 11.26 5.21 -16.81
N THR A 89 12.23 5.99 -17.23
CA THR A 89 11.99 7.40 -17.55
C THR A 89 10.80 7.51 -18.51
N PRO A 90 9.84 8.41 -18.27
CA PRO A 90 8.69 8.60 -19.15
C PRO A 90 9.11 8.72 -20.60
N GLY A 91 8.47 7.95 -21.50
CA GLY A 91 8.79 7.88 -22.91
C GLY A 91 9.93 6.92 -23.32
N LEU A 92 10.67 6.34 -22.38
CA LEU A 92 11.84 5.50 -22.68
C LEU A 92 11.66 3.99 -22.40
N GLY A 93 10.45 3.49 -22.32
CA GLY A 93 10.26 2.04 -22.17
C GLY A 93 8.93 1.63 -21.54
N CYS A 94 8.75 0.32 -21.41
CA CYS A 94 7.56 -0.26 -20.76
C CYS A 94 7.76 -0.31 -19.24
N ALA A 95 6.87 0.36 -18.48
CA ALA A 95 6.91 0.38 -17.03
C ALA A 95 6.93 -1.02 -16.39
N GLY A 96 6.22 -1.97 -16.99
CA GLY A 96 6.20 -3.35 -16.51
C GLY A 96 7.53 -4.08 -16.57
N ARG A 97 8.41 -3.76 -17.53
CA ARG A 97 9.76 -4.34 -17.57
C ARG A 97 10.58 -3.83 -16.38
N GLY A 98 10.38 -2.56 -15.97
CA GLY A 98 11.01 -1.99 -14.79
C GLY A 98 10.59 -2.71 -13.49
N ILE A 99 9.31 -3.02 -13.36
CA ILE A 99 8.78 -3.78 -12.21
C ILE A 99 9.43 -5.18 -12.13
N ILE A 100 9.51 -5.91 -13.25
CA ILE A 100 10.16 -7.21 -13.32
C ILE A 100 11.60 -7.11 -12.79
N THR A 101 12.37 -6.20 -13.37
CA THR A 101 13.78 -6.00 -12.99
C THR A 101 13.90 -5.68 -11.49
N ALA A 102 13.01 -4.84 -10.95
CA ALA A 102 13.03 -4.51 -9.54
C ALA A 102 12.75 -5.73 -8.63
N LEU A 103 11.74 -6.53 -8.98
CA LEU A 103 11.39 -7.73 -8.21
C LEU A 103 12.49 -8.81 -8.30
N GLU A 104 13.13 -8.96 -9.47
CA GLU A 104 14.29 -9.84 -9.65
C GLU A 104 15.47 -9.39 -8.78
N LYS A 105 15.77 -8.09 -8.73
CA LYS A 105 16.85 -7.54 -7.90
C LYS A 105 16.58 -7.72 -6.41
N LEU A 106 15.36 -7.55 -5.94
CA LEU A 106 14.98 -7.86 -4.55
C LEU A 106 15.23 -9.34 -4.22
N LYS A 107 14.91 -10.24 -5.13
CA LYS A 107 15.17 -11.68 -4.98
C LYS A 107 16.66 -11.99 -5.00
N GLU A 108 17.40 -11.47 -5.97
CA GLU A 108 18.85 -11.70 -6.12
C GLU A 108 19.66 -11.19 -4.91
N THR A 109 19.23 -10.09 -4.29
CA THR A 109 19.87 -9.52 -3.10
C THR A 109 19.45 -10.19 -1.80
N GLY A 110 18.57 -11.19 -1.85
CA GLY A 110 18.12 -11.92 -0.66
C GLY A 110 17.14 -11.14 0.22
N ALA A 111 16.36 -10.19 -0.35
CA ALA A 111 15.44 -9.37 0.44
C ALA A 111 14.44 -10.22 1.25
N TYR A 112 13.92 -11.26 0.65
CA TYR A 112 12.90 -12.12 1.28
C TYR A 112 13.49 -13.05 2.36
N GLU A 113 14.72 -13.47 2.21
CA GLU A 113 15.47 -14.29 3.15
C GLU A 113 15.91 -13.50 4.37
N VAL A 114 16.32 -12.24 4.18
CA VAL A 114 16.79 -11.34 5.24
C VAL A 114 15.61 -10.82 6.07
N TYR A 115 14.58 -10.27 5.42
CA TYR A 115 13.46 -9.64 6.12
C TYR A 115 12.35 -10.62 6.51
N LYS A 116 12.29 -11.80 5.88
CA LYS A 116 11.31 -12.88 6.14
C LYS A 116 9.88 -12.36 6.31
N PRO A 117 9.33 -11.63 5.33
CA PRO A 117 7.98 -11.09 5.47
C PRO A 117 6.95 -12.23 5.53
N ASP A 118 5.98 -12.10 6.44
CA ASP A 118 4.81 -12.96 6.49
C ASP A 118 3.87 -12.63 5.34
N VAL A 119 3.77 -11.31 5.02
CA VAL A 119 2.93 -10.78 3.95
C VAL A 119 3.70 -9.81 3.07
N ILE A 120 3.57 -9.98 1.75
CA ILE A 120 3.99 -8.99 0.75
C ILE A 120 2.75 -8.38 0.12
N LEU A 121 2.65 -7.05 0.14
CA LEU A 121 1.62 -6.27 -0.53
C LEU A 121 2.21 -5.58 -1.75
N TYR A 122 1.73 -5.93 -2.93
CA TYR A 122 2.04 -5.23 -4.17
C TYR A 122 0.96 -4.19 -4.43
N ASP A 123 1.33 -2.90 -4.38
CA ASP A 123 0.47 -1.79 -4.80
C ASP A 123 0.70 -1.53 -6.29
N VAL A 124 -0.21 -2.04 -7.13
CA VAL A 124 -0.02 -2.08 -8.58
C VAL A 124 -0.84 -1.01 -9.28
N LEU A 125 -0.23 -0.28 -10.21
CA LEU A 125 -0.95 0.68 -11.06
C LEU A 125 -2.03 -0.04 -11.88
N GLY A 126 -3.27 0.46 -11.85
CA GLY A 126 -4.44 -0.30 -12.22
C GLY A 126 -5.20 0.09 -13.48
N ASP A 127 -4.74 1.09 -14.25
CA ASP A 127 -5.56 1.59 -15.37
C ASP A 127 -5.37 0.80 -16.67
N VAL A 128 -4.29 0.05 -16.80
CA VAL A 128 -3.97 -0.64 -18.04
C VAL A 128 -3.46 -2.04 -17.75
N VAL A 129 -4.19 -3.04 -18.19
CA VAL A 129 -3.73 -4.43 -18.19
C VAL A 129 -2.80 -4.66 -19.38
N CYS A 130 -1.76 -3.83 -19.53
CA CYS A 130 -0.70 -4.14 -20.47
C CYS A 130 0.21 -5.23 -19.89
N GLY A 131 0.92 -5.95 -20.76
CA GLY A 131 1.74 -7.10 -20.39
C GLY A 131 2.73 -6.89 -19.25
N GLY A 132 3.06 -5.64 -18.94
CA GLY A 132 3.97 -5.28 -17.85
C GLY A 132 3.30 -5.12 -16.47
N PHE A 133 2.11 -4.56 -16.41
CA PHE A 133 1.36 -4.42 -15.15
C PHE A 133 0.66 -5.71 -14.71
N SER A 134 0.53 -6.69 -15.62
CA SER A 134 0.07 -8.04 -15.24
C SER A 134 1.18 -8.90 -14.60
N MET A 135 2.41 -8.38 -14.47
CA MET A 135 3.53 -9.17 -13.92
C MET A 135 3.34 -9.60 -12.47
N PRO A 136 2.86 -8.75 -11.53
CA PRO A 136 2.57 -9.24 -10.20
C PRO A 136 1.53 -10.36 -10.15
N MET A 137 0.64 -10.47 -11.14
CA MET A 137 -0.32 -11.57 -11.27
C MET A 137 0.32 -12.85 -11.79
N ARG A 138 1.49 -12.77 -12.48
CA ARG A 138 2.11 -13.89 -13.18
C ARG A 138 3.19 -14.56 -12.35
N ASN A 139 3.49 -15.83 -12.70
CA ASN A 139 4.70 -16.55 -12.25
C ASN A 139 4.93 -16.59 -10.73
N GLY A 140 3.86 -16.63 -9.92
CA GLY A 140 3.95 -16.80 -8.47
C GLY A 140 4.49 -15.56 -7.72
N TYR A 141 4.41 -14.36 -8.34
CA TYR A 141 4.65 -13.12 -7.58
C TYR A 141 3.51 -12.86 -6.60
N ALA A 142 2.25 -12.93 -7.01
CA ALA A 142 1.13 -12.87 -6.10
C ALA A 142 0.36 -14.20 -6.05
N ASP A 143 -0.21 -14.51 -4.89
CA ASP A 143 -1.10 -15.65 -4.67
C ASP A 143 -2.55 -15.26 -4.97
N LYS A 144 -2.94 -14.06 -4.52
CA LYS A 144 -4.28 -13.50 -4.74
C LYS A 144 -4.21 -12.06 -5.23
N VAL A 145 -5.19 -11.70 -6.04
CA VAL A 145 -5.45 -10.33 -6.52
C VAL A 145 -6.70 -9.79 -5.84
N PHE A 146 -6.62 -8.61 -5.25
CA PHE A 146 -7.76 -7.87 -4.77
C PHE A 146 -7.95 -6.61 -5.62
N ILE A 147 -9.20 -6.26 -5.91
CA ILE A 147 -9.55 -5.12 -6.76
C ILE A 147 -10.27 -4.08 -5.92
N ILE A 148 -9.71 -2.87 -5.84
CA ILE A 148 -10.38 -1.73 -5.21
C ILE A 148 -11.16 -0.98 -6.28
N THR A 149 -12.44 -0.74 -6.02
CA THR A 149 -13.33 0.02 -6.88
C THR A 149 -14.28 0.91 -6.08
N SER A 150 -14.99 1.79 -6.76
CA SER A 150 -16.14 2.54 -6.24
C SER A 150 -17.37 2.24 -7.10
N GLY A 151 -18.52 2.79 -6.74
CA GLY A 151 -19.76 2.69 -7.53
C GLY A 151 -19.80 3.57 -8.78
N GLU A 152 -18.74 4.32 -9.09
CA GLU A 152 -18.63 5.14 -10.29
C GLU A 152 -18.46 4.24 -11.53
N ASN A 153 -19.19 4.53 -12.61
CA ASN A 153 -19.19 3.67 -13.81
C ASN A 153 -17.79 3.41 -14.37
N MET A 154 -16.92 4.43 -14.42
CA MET A 154 -15.55 4.26 -14.91
C MET A 154 -14.67 3.41 -13.98
N ALA A 155 -14.96 3.40 -12.67
CA ALA A 155 -14.26 2.54 -11.72
C ALA A 155 -14.72 1.08 -11.85
N ILE A 156 -16.03 0.85 -12.04
CA ILE A 156 -16.60 -0.48 -12.33
C ILE A 156 -16.01 -1.06 -13.62
N HIS A 157 -15.96 -0.27 -14.72
CA HIS A 157 -15.36 -0.72 -15.98
C HIS A 157 -13.87 -1.10 -15.82
N ALA A 158 -13.10 -0.28 -15.10
CA ALA A 158 -11.69 -0.60 -14.83
C ALA A 158 -11.56 -1.88 -14.01
N ALA A 159 -12.39 -2.06 -12.99
CA ALA A 159 -12.40 -3.25 -12.15
C ALA A 159 -12.79 -4.51 -12.94
N ALA A 160 -13.79 -4.43 -13.81
CA ALA A 160 -14.20 -5.52 -14.69
C ALA A 160 -13.04 -5.94 -15.64
N ASN A 161 -12.34 -4.98 -16.24
CA ASN A 161 -11.19 -5.26 -17.10
C ASN A 161 -10.05 -5.96 -16.34
N ILE A 162 -9.80 -5.56 -15.09
CA ILE A 162 -8.79 -6.21 -14.25
C ILE A 162 -9.25 -7.64 -13.90
N ALA A 163 -10.50 -7.83 -13.49
CA ALA A 163 -11.07 -9.13 -13.17
C ALA A 163 -11.00 -10.09 -14.36
N MET A 164 -11.38 -9.64 -15.56
CA MET A 164 -11.23 -10.42 -16.80
C MET A 164 -9.78 -10.84 -17.05
N ALA A 165 -8.83 -9.94 -16.78
CA ALA A 165 -7.41 -10.26 -16.97
C ALA A 165 -6.96 -11.33 -15.98
N VAL A 166 -7.38 -11.27 -14.72
CA VAL A 166 -7.09 -12.31 -13.71
C VAL A 166 -7.66 -13.65 -14.14
N GLU A 167 -8.94 -13.71 -14.53
CA GLU A 167 -9.60 -14.94 -14.99
C GLU A 167 -8.91 -15.54 -16.23
N ASN A 168 -8.49 -14.72 -17.20
CA ASN A 168 -7.76 -15.20 -18.39
C ASN A 168 -6.41 -15.85 -18.05
N PHE A 169 -5.84 -15.53 -16.89
CA PHE A 169 -4.56 -16.10 -16.47
C PHE A 169 -4.69 -17.25 -15.47
N LYS A 170 -5.85 -17.46 -14.83
CA LYS A 170 -6.11 -18.48 -13.82
C LYS A 170 -5.64 -19.88 -14.23
N ASN A 171 -5.97 -20.32 -15.46
CA ASN A 171 -5.61 -21.63 -15.97
C ASN A 171 -4.11 -21.82 -16.30
N ARG A 172 -3.29 -20.79 -16.08
CA ARG A 172 -1.85 -20.79 -16.35
C ARG A 172 -0.99 -20.81 -15.08
N GLY A 173 -1.60 -21.07 -13.93
CA GLY A 173 -0.90 -21.07 -12.63
C GLY A 173 -0.57 -19.68 -12.10
N TYR A 174 -1.34 -18.66 -12.53
CA TYR A 174 -1.22 -17.30 -12.04
C TYR A 174 -2.12 -17.03 -10.83
N ALA A 175 -2.00 -15.81 -10.26
CA ALA A 175 -2.79 -15.38 -9.12
C ALA A 175 -4.30 -15.50 -9.37
N GLU A 176 -5.04 -15.87 -8.35
CA GLU A 176 -6.49 -15.96 -8.37
C GLU A 176 -7.12 -14.65 -7.86
N LEU A 177 -8.37 -14.38 -8.28
CA LEU A 177 -9.15 -13.28 -7.74
C LEU A 177 -9.53 -13.58 -6.28
N GLY A 178 -9.04 -12.75 -5.37
CA GLY A 178 -9.31 -12.87 -3.93
C GLY A 178 -10.58 -12.17 -3.49
N GLY A 179 -11.02 -11.16 -4.25
CA GLY A 179 -12.23 -10.41 -3.95
C GLY A 179 -12.17 -8.95 -4.39
N ILE A 180 -13.31 -8.27 -4.24
CA ILE A 180 -13.48 -6.86 -4.54
C ILE A 180 -13.60 -6.07 -3.24
N ILE A 181 -13.00 -4.89 -3.20
CA ILE A 181 -13.05 -3.95 -2.08
C ILE A 181 -13.81 -2.72 -2.57
N LEU A 182 -14.92 -2.39 -1.92
CA LEU A 182 -15.67 -1.17 -2.19
C LEU A 182 -15.06 -0.01 -1.39
N ASN A 183 -14.45 0.95 -2.07
CA ASN A 183 -14.07 2.23 -1.49
C ASN A 183 -15.14 3.27 -1.84
N ARG A 184 -16.01 3.59 -0.88
CA ARG A 184 -17.19 4.41 -1.09
C ARG A 184 -16.86 5.84 -1.54
N ARG A 185 -17.67 6.35 -2.44
CA ARG A 185 -17.63 7.73 -2.92
C ARG A 185 -18.99 8.43 -2.77
N ASP A 186 -19.91 7.79 -2.01
CA ASP A 186 -21.28 8.24 -1.76
C ASP A 186 -22.09 8.46 -3.04
N VAL A 187 -21.81 7.62 -4.06
CA VAL A 187 -22.61 7.64 -5.30
C VAL A 187 -23.84 6.72 -5.19
N PRO A 188 -24.93 7.03 -5.91
CA PRO A 188 -26.15 6.22 -5.85
C PRO A 188 -25.91 4.75 -6.23
N ARG A 189 -26.50 3.85 -5.45
CA ARG A 189 -26.48 2.40 -5.67
C ARG A 189 -25.08 1.79 -5.78
N GLU A 190 -24.08 2.41 -5.14
CA GLU A 190 -22.68 1.93 -5.27
C GLU A 190 -22.48 0.50 -4.75
N ALA A 191 -23.13 0.13 -3.64
CA ALA A 191 -23.03 -1.20 -3.07
C ALA A 191 -23.64 -2.26 -4.01
N GLU A 192 -24.80 -1.96 -4.62
CA GLU A 192 -25.48 -2.86 -5.56
C GLU A 192 -24.61 -3.08 -6.81
N LYS A 193 -24.11 -2.00 -7.42
CA LYS A 193 -23.27 -2.08 -8.63
C LYS A 193 -21.99 -2.89 -8.39
N VAL A 194 -21.36 -2.75 -7.21
CA VAL A 194 -20.15 -3.49 -6.88
C VAL A 194 -20.45 -4.93 -6.51
N ALA A 195 -21.63 -5.21 -5.94
CA ALA A 195 -22.11 -6.57 -5.73
C ALA A 195 -22.40 -7.29 -7.06
N GLU A 196 -23.09 -6.62 -8.00
CA GLU A 196 -23.32 -7.12 -9.36
C GLU A 196 -21.99 -7.45 -10.05
N LEU A 197 -20.99 -6.57 -9.96
CA LEU A 197 -19.65 -6.83 -10.49
C LEU A 197 -19.00 -8.07 -9.84
N ALA A 198 -19.13 -8.24 -8.53
CA ALA A 198 -18.59 -9.40 -7.83
C ALA A 198 -19.24 -10.70 -8.28
N ASP A 199 -20.55 -10.68 -8.46
CA ASP A 199 -21.33 -11.82 -8.95
C ASP A 199 -20.94 -12.22 -10.39
N ASP A 200 -20.74 -11.23 -11.28
CA ASP A 200 -20.29 -11.46 -12.67
C ASP A 200 -18.95 -12.22 -12.75
N PHE A 201 -18.09 -12.04 -11.78
CA PHE A 201 -16.77 -12.69 -11.69
C PHE A 201 -16.69 -13.79 -10.63
N HIS A 202 -17.84 -14.29 -10.15
CA HIS A 202 -17.92 -15.38 -9.15
C HIS A 202 -17.01 -15.16 -7.94
N THR A 203 -16.96 -13.92 -7.45
CA THR A 203 -16.19 -13.50 -6.29
C THR A 203 -17.07 -12.78 -5.27
N ALA A 204 -16.48 -12.26 -4.22
CA ALA A 204 -17.21 -11.54 -3.18
C ALA A 204 -16.68 -10.12 -2.97
N VAL A 205 -17.56 -9.23 -2.49
CA VAL A 205 -17.14 -7.96 -1.88
C VAL A 205 -16.63 -8.29 -0.47
N ILE A 206 -15.32 -8.27 -0.30
CA ILE A 206 -14.66 -8.71 0.95
C ILE A 206 -14.52 -7.61 1.98
N GLY A 207 -14.77 -6.37 1.61
CA GLY A 207 -14.71 -5.23 2.51
C GLY A 207 -15.28 -3.98 1.88
N THR A 208 -15.78 -3.12 2.73
CA THR A 208 -16.28 -1.79 2.36
C THR A 208 -15.56 -0.76 3.22
N LEU A 209 -15.01 0.25 2.58
CA LEU A 209 -14.36 1.39 3.21
C LEU A 209 -15.27 2.60 3.04
N SER A 210 -15.63 3.21 4.15
CA SER A 210 -16.46 4.42 4.18
C SER A 210 -15.70 5.63 3.65
N HIS A 211 -16.42 6.59 3.08
CA HIS A 211 -15.84 7.88 2.78
C HIS A 211 -15.58 8.64 4.08
N SER A 212 -14.35 9.09 4.29
CA SER A 212 -13.94 9.76 5.54
C SER A 212 -12.96 10.90 5.29
N GLU A 213 -13.30 12.09 5.78
CA GLU A 213 -12.41 13.26 5.76
C GLU A 213 -11.10 13.02 6.54
N GLN A 214 -11.13 12.14 7.54
CA GLN A 214 -9.93 11.81 8.32
C GLN A 214 -8.83 11.18 7.48
N VAL A 215 -9.19 10.46 6.41
CA VAL A 215 -8.22 9.89 5.46
C VAL A 215 -7.47 11.02 4.74
N ALA A 216 -8.19 12.01 4.21
CA ALA A 216 -7.58 13.15 3.54
C ALA A 216 -6.73 14.00 4.52
N LEU A 217 -7.19 14.20 5.75
CA LEU A 217 -6.45 14.93 6.78
C LEU A 217 -5.15 14.21 7.20
N ALA A 218 -5.16 12.87 7.24
CA ALA A 218 -3.95 12.09 7.50
C ALA A 218 -2.97 12.19 6.33
N GLU A 219 -3.48 12.12 5.10
CA GLU A 219 -2.71 12.25 3.87
C GLU A 219 -2.02 13.62 3.75
N GLU A 220 -2.71 14.71 4.08
CA GLU A 220 -2.12 16.05 4.15
C GLU A 220 -0.96 16.14 5.17
N GLN A 221 -0.95 15.28 6.18
CA GLN A 221 0.13 15.18 7.16
C GLN A 221 1.25 14.23 6.71
N GLY A 222 1.11 13.59 5.53
CA GLY A 222 2.03 12.59 5.02
C GLY A 222 2.03 11.29 5.85
N MET A 223 0.93 10.99 6.54
CA MET A 223 0.80 9.84 7.44
C MET A 223 -0.37 8.95 7.04
N THR A 224 -0.37 7.72 7.53
CA THR A 224 -1.53 6.83 7.39
C THR A 224 -2.64 7.24 8.35
N LEU A 225 -3.91 6.93 8.01
CA LEU A 225 -5.03 7.12 8.93
C LEU A 225 -4.83 6.28 10.20
N MET A 226 -4.31 5.08 10.08
CA MET A 226 -4.00 4.18 11.20
C MET A 226 -3.03 4.81 12.20
N GLU A 227 -2.13 5.69 11.76
CA GLU A 227 -1.22 6.43 12.62
C GLU A 227 -1.87 7.66 13.25
N CYS A 228 -2.61 8.44 12.44
CA CYS A 228 -3.21 9.69 12.90
C CYS A 228 -4.45 9.50 13.78
N TYR A 229 -5.27 8.51 13.45
CA TYR A 229 -6.58 8.27 14.05
C TYR A 229 -6.81 6.79 14.35
N PRO A 230 -5.96 6.15 15.19
CA PRO A 230 -5.97 4.70 15.41
C PRO A 230 -7.27 4.17 16.01
N ASP A 231 -8.01 5.00 16.73
CA ASP A 231 -9.27 4.63 17.39
C ASP A 231 -10.52 5.03 16.60
N SER A 232 -10.35 5.52 15.35
CA SER A 232 -11.48 5.92 14.50
C SER A 232 -12.25 4.69 13.97
N ALA A 233 -13.51 4.90 13.62
CA ALA A 233 -14.32 3.87 12.95
C ALA A 233 -13.64 3.38 11.66
N MET A 234 -13.06 4.31 10.89
CA MET A 234 -12.34 4.01 9.66
C MET A 234 -11.09 3.14 9.89
N ALA A 235 -10.37 3.35 11.00
CA ALA A 235 -9.27 2.45 11.38
C ALA A 235 -9.79 1.04 11.70
N GLY A 236 -10.98 0.93 12.29
CA GLY A 236 -11.67 -0.34 12.48
C GLY A 236 -11.98 -1.06 11.16
N GLU A 237 -12.44 -0.32 10.14
CA GLU A 237 -12.70 -0.86 8.80
C GLU A 237 -11.40 -1.37 8.13
N TYR A 238 -10.29 -0.65 8.23
CA TYR A 238 -9.00 -1.10 7.72
C TYR A 238 -8.49 -2.37 8.43
N ARG A 239 -8.68 -2.49 9.76
CA ARG A 239 -8.33 -3.72 10.50
C ARG A 239 -9.19 -4.90 10.07
N ALA A 240 -10.49 -4.68 9.89
CA ALA A 240 -11.40 -5.72 9.40
C ALA A 240 -11.02 -6.17 7.98
N LEU A 241 -10.76 -5.22 7.08
CA LEU A 241 -10.32 -5.49 5.71
C LEU A 241 -9.00 -6.27 5.69
N ALA A 242 -8.00 -5.83 6.44
CA ALA A 242 -6.70 -6.47 6.53
C ALA A 242 -6.82 -7.94 6.98
N LYS A 243 -7.61 -8.18 8.02
CA LYS A 243 -7.92 -9.53 8.50
C LYS A 243 -8.57 -10.37 7.40
N GLN A 244 -9.59 -9.83 6.72
CA GLN A 244 -10.31 -10.54 5.67
C GLN A 244 -9.40 -10.87 4.49
N MET A 245 -8.58 -9.92 4.02
CA MET A 245 -7.60 -10.17 2.95
C MET A 245 -6.62 -11.27 3.32
N TYR A 246 -6.09 -11.24 4.55
CA TYR A 246 -5.12 -12.22 5.03
C TYR A 246 -5.73 -13.63 5.14
N THR A 247 -6.93 -13.75 5.72
CA THR A 247 -7.62 -15.04 5.86
C THR A 247 -8.09 -15.61 4.52
N THR A 248 -8.51 -14.78 3.58
CA THR A 248 -8.86 -15.19 2.20
C THR A 248 -7.66 -15.83 1.47
N CYS A 249 -6.45 -15.43 1.85
CA CYS A 249 -5.21 -16.05 1.34
C CYS A 249 -4.77 -17.29 2.13
N GLY A 250 -5.59 -17.82 3.04
CA GLY A 250 -5.24 -18.95 3.90
C GLY A 250 -4.34 -18.60 5.08
N GLY A 251 -4.21 -17.32 5.40
CA GLY A 251 -3.45 -16.86 6.55
C GLY A 251 -4.13 -17.19 7.87
N ILE A 252 -3.35 -17.63 8.85
CA ILE A 252 -3.80 -17.90 10.23
C ILE A 252 -3.20 -16.81 11.11
N LEU A 253 -4.06 -16.02 11.75
CA LEU A 253 -3.61 -14.98 12.65
C LEU A 253 -2.99 -15.58 13.91
N PRO A 254 -1.88 -15.01 14.44
CA PRO A 254 -1.30 -15.48 15.69
C PRO A 254 -2.29 -15.29 16.86
N GLU A 255 -2.45 -16.33 17.68
CA GLU A 255 -3.43 -16.35 18.80
C GLU A 255 -3.17 -15.29 19.87
N ASN A 256 -1.97 -14.66 19.92
CA ASN A 256 -1.54 -13.69 20.94
C ASN A 256 -0.82 -12.48 20.32
N ALA A 257 -1.49 -11.69 19.48
CA ALA A 257 -0.89 -10.51 18.86
C ALA A 257 -0.47 -9.39 19.85
N LYS A 258 -0.90 -9.42 21.11
CA LYS A 258 -0.61 -8.36 22.11
C LYS A 258 0.63 -8.58 22.98
N SER A 259 1.20 -9.80 23.08
CA SER A 259 2.28 -10.10 24.04
C SER A 259 3.70 -10.12 23.48
N ASP A 260 3.89 -10.17 22.18
CA ASP A 260 5.23 -10.33 21.58
C ASP A 260 5.88 -9.03 21.07
N MET A 261 5.19 -7.89 21.14
CA MET A 261 5.76 -6.58 20.77
C MET A 261 6.93 -6.14 21.67
N THR A 262 7.09 -6.74 22.83
CA THR A 262 8.19 -6.43 23.75
C THR A 262 9.50 -7.13 23.41
N LYS A 263 9.49 -8.23 22.66
CA LYS A 263 10.69 -9.02 22.36
C LYS A 263 11.45 -8.64 21.08
N LYS A 264 10.87 -7.84 20.17
CA LYS A 264 11.56 -7.34 18.97
C LYS A 264 12.31 -6.01 19.20
N LYS A 265 12.55 -5.60 20.44
CA LYS A 265 13.19 -4.31 20.78
C LYS A 265 14.71 -4.24 20.65
N ASP A 266 15.38 -5.29 20.27
CA ASP A 266 16.85 -5.34 20.25
C ASP A 266 17.45 -5.30 18.83
N THR A 267 17.26 -4.18 18.14
CA THR A 267 18.21 -3.67 17.15
C THR A 267 18.37 -2.17 17.36
N ALA A 268 19.39 -1.80 18.13
CA ALA A 268 19.68 -0.44 18.61
C ALA A 268 19.82 0.62 17.50
N GLU A 269 20.02 0.24 16.25
CA GLU A 269 20.14 1.16 15.11
C GLU A 269 18.79 1.71 14.62
N VAL A 270 17.68 0.96 14.79
CA VAL A 270 16.33 1.39 14.40
C VAL A 270 15.80 2.48 15.35
N GLN A 271 16.17 2.44 16.64
CA GLN A 271 15.76 3.45 17.62
C GLN A 271 16.38 4.83 17.38
N SER A 272 17.61 4.93 16.91
CA SER A 272 18.29 6.21 16.62
C SER A 272 17.61 7.00 15.50
N GLY A 273 17.08 6.34 14.47
CA GLY A 273 16.32 6.96 13.38
C GLY A 273 14.96 7.49 13.86
N TYR A 274 14.25 6.70 14.65
CA TYR A 274 12.91 7.02 15.15
C TYR A 274 12.90 8.22 16.11
N GLU A 275 13.89 8.31 17.00
CA GLU A 275 14.01 9.45 17.94
C GLU A 275 14.36 10.78 17.24
N LYS A 276 15.21 10.73 16.18
CA LYS A 276 15.49 11.91 15.35
C LYS A 276 14.24 12.42 14.65
N THR A 277 13.41 11.53 14.14
CA THR A 277 12.15 11.84 13.45
C THR A 277 11.13 12.48 14.40
N LYS A 278 10.95 11.94 15.63
CA LYS A 278 10.10 12.55 16.67
C LYS A 278 10.52 13.99 17.03
N ARG A 279 11.82 14.27 17.06
CA ARG A 279 12.36 15.60 17.37
C ARG A 279 12.09 16.61 16.24
N CYS A 280 12.12 16.15 14.97
CA CYS A 280 11.75 16.94 13.80
C CYS A 280 10.25 17.29 13.80
N HIS A 281 9.39 16.30 14.08
CA HIS A 281 7.93 16.47 14.12
C HIS A 281 7.45 17.46 15.21
N ARG A 282 8.09 17.48 16.40
CA ARG A 282 7.80 18.50 17.43
C ARG A 282 8.13 19.91 16.94
N LYS A 283 9.20 20.08 16.16
CA LYS A 283 9.58 21.39 15.57
C LYS A 283 8.61 21.83 14.47
N ILE A 284 8.12 20.89 13.64
CA ILE A 284 7.15 21.18 12.57
C ILE A 284 5.78 21.54 13.19
N ARG A 285 5.28 20.79 14.19
CA ARG A 285 4.05 21.13 14.90
C ARG A 285 4.10 22.51 15.54
N ALA A 286 5.21 22.88 16.18
CA ALA A 286 5.39 24.22 16.77
C ALA A 286 5.36 25.31 15.69
N LYS A 287 5.94 25.07 14.53
CA LYS A 287 5.99 26.03 13.39
C LYS A 287 4.60 26.21 12.76
N THR A 288 3.84 25.12 12.61
CA THR A 288 2.47 25.14 12.05
C THR A 288 1.48 25.82 13.01
N GLN A 289 1.61 25.62 14.31
CA GLN A 289 0.83 26.34 15.32
C GLN A 289 1.14 27.84 15.31
N SER A 290 2.38 28.22 15.17
CA SER A 290 2.81 29.61 15.07
C SER A 290 2.22 30.31 13.83
N ILE A 291 2.18 29.62 12.67
CA ILE A 291 1.60 30.15 11.43
C ILE A 291 0.08 30.31 11.55
N ARG A 292 -0.63 29.38 12.22
CA ARG A 292 -2.08 29.49 12.47
C ARG A 292 -2.41 30.64 13.43
N LEU A 293 -1.59 30.88 14.43
CA LEU A 293 -1.72 32.02 15.36
C LEU A 293 -1.45 33.36 14.65
N CYS A 294 -0.48 33.41 13.77
CA CYS A 294 -0.18 34.62 12.99
C CYS A 294 -1.33 34.98 12.02
N ARG A 295 -1.92 33.98 11.31
CA ARG A 295 -3.09 34.19 10.43
C ARG A 295 -4.36 34.60 11.17
N ARG A 296 -4.53 34.23 12.45
CA ARG A 296 -5.65 34.72 13.28
C ARG A 296 -5.46 36.18 13.73
N LYS A 297 -4.22 36.61 13.98
CA LYS A 297 -3.94 38.02 14.37
C LYS A 297 -4.06 39.01 13.22
N THR A 298 -3.75 38.61 11.98
CA THR A 298 -3.91 39.48 10.80
C THR A 298 -5.36 39.66 10.34
N ARG A 299 -6.32 38.82 10.79
CA ARG A 299 -7.76 39.04 10.55
C ARG A 299 -8.45 39.99 11.53
N CYS A 300 -7.79 40.41 12.59
CA CYS A 300 -8.35 41.37 13.59
C CYS A 300 -7.92 42.81 13.36
N CYS A 301 -7.16 43.13 12.30
CA CYS A 301 -6.70 44.49 12.00
C CYS A 301 -7.30 45.07 10.71
N SER A 302 -8.45 44.54 10.24
CA SER A 302 -9.22 45.14 9.13
C SER A 302 -10.69 45.22 9.54
N VAL A 303 -10.98 46.24 10.37
CA VAL A 303 -12.28 46.91 10.49
C VAL A 303 -11.96 48.39 10.62
#